data_393934bc0ab45ae01ade37acbcf68c0f
#
_entry.id   393934bc0ab45ae01ade37acbcf68c0f
#
_cell.length_a   1.000
_cell.length_b   1.000
_cell.length_c   1.000
_cell.angle_alpha   90.00
_cell.angle_beta   90.00
_cell.angle_gamma   90.00
#
_symmetry.space_group_name_H-M   'P 1'
#
loop_
_entity.id
_entity.type
_entity.pdbx_description
1 polymer ?
#
loop_
_entity_poly.entity_id
_entity_poly.type
_entity_poly.pdbx_seq_one_letter_code
_entity_poly.pdbx_strand_id
1 'polypeptide(L)'
;GKSYFLKTLIAHEWANGTRVIVLDPEAEYLTLTRNLAGNIIDVGNAKEGRINPFHIYKILTEDGTPADPKVTFNTHLKMLESFFKIVLADAPVDVIELINNLVVETYERMGITENTDCSAFPADYFPLFSDLLETLQSKNKESMDELTKRDMRTAELYLQKFVSGRYSDIWNAPSTLKTDADLIDFDFQSLFANKNNTVANAQMLLIFRFIEQEVINAR
;
A
#
# COMPACT_ATOMS: atom_id res chain seq x y z
N GLY A 1 21.43 7.98 -25.01
CA GLY A 1 20.03 8.24 -24.87
C GLY A 1 19.64 8.55 -23.42
N LYS A 2 18.37 8.77 -23.19
CA LYS A 2 17.79 9.20 -21.90
C LYS A 2 18.13 8.23 -20.74
N SER A 3 17.98 6.93 -20.98
CA SER A 3 18.32 5.88 -19.99
C SER A 3 19.78 5.87 -19.60
N TYR A 4 20.69 6.11 -20.54
CA TYR A 4 22.12 6.19 -20.26
C TYR A 4 22.46 7.36 -19.32
N PHE A 5 21.89 8.53 -19.57
CA PHE A 5 22.07 9.70 -18.70
C PHE A 5 21.57 9.44 -17.29
N LEU A 6 20.37 8.87 -17.16
CA LEU A 6 19.81 8.52 -15.85
C LEU A 6 20.67 7.49 -15.10
N LYS A 7 21.18 6.47 -15.79
CA LYS A 7 22.10 5.50 -15.17
C LYS A 7 23.37 6.14 -14.66
N THR A 8 23.94 7.08 -15.42
CA THR A 8 25.12 7.85 -14.99
C THR A 8 24.81 8.73 -13.80
N LEU A 9 23.64 9.41 -13.79
CA LEU A 9 23.20 10.24 -12.67
C LEU A 9 23.01 9.41 -11.40
N ILE A 10 22.35 8.27 -11.48
CA ILE A 10 22.12 7.35 -10.35
C ILE A 10 23.47 6.91 -9.76
N ALA A 11 24.42 6.48 -10.60
CA ALA A 11 25.72 6.06 -10.15
C ALA A 11 26.52 7.20 -9.49
N HIS A 12 26.41 8.41 -10.03
CA HIS A 12 27.07 9.60 -9.47
C HIS A 12 26.48 9.99 -8.12
N GLU A 13 25.16 10.08 -8.00
CA GLU A 13 24.48 10.42 -6.74
C GLU A 13 24.75 9.38 -5.65
N TRP A 14 24.67 8.11 -6.01
CA TRP A 14 25.00 7.02 -5.09
C TRP A 14 26.46 7.10 -4.61
N ALA A 15 27.42 7.36 -5.52
CA ALA A 15 28.83 7.51 -5.17
C ALA A 15 29.11 8.71 -4.26
N ASN A 16 28.26 9.73 -4.28
CA ASN A 16 28.31 10.89 -3.40
C ASN A 16 27.61 10.65 -2.04
N GLY A 17 27.13 9.44 -1.76
CA GLY A 17 26.44 9.10 -0.53
C GLY A 17 24.99 9.51 -0.49
N THR A 18 24.38 9.90 -1.63
CA THR A 18 22.96 10.18 -1.73
C THR A 18 22.19 8.86 -1.76
N ARG A 19 21.18 8.73 -0.90
CA ARG A 19 20.26 7.60 -0.98
C ARG A 19 19.40 7.73 -2.25
N VAL A 20 19.37 6.66 -3.06
CA VAL A 20 18.69 6.65 -4.37
C VAL A 20 17.60 5.61 -4.37
N ILE A 21 16.40 6.00 -4.78
CA ILE A 21 15.25 5.12 -4.96
C ILE A 21 14.85 5.17 -6.43
N VAL A 22 14.80 4.01 -7.07
CA VAL A 22 14.40 3.83 -8.47
C VAL A 22 13.06 3.14 -8.53
N LEU A 23 12.14 3.66 -9.34
CA LEU A 23 10.92 2.97 -9.74
C LEU A 23 11.12 2.45 -11.15
N ASP A 24 11.23 1.14 -11.32
CA ASP A 24 11.63 0.50 -12.58
C ASP A 24 10.51 -0.36 -13.18
N PRO A 25 9.61 0.24 -13.99
CA PRO A 25 8.52 -0.50 -14.61
C PRO A 25 8.96 -1.47 -15.72
N GLU A 26 10.13 -1.26 -16.30
CA GLU A 26 10.63 -2.02 -17.45
C GLU A 26 11.90 -2.83 -17.16
N ALA A 27 12.33 -2.89 -15.90
CA ALA A 27 13.53 -3.60 -15.45
C ALA A 27 14.83 -3.12 -16.15
N GLU A 28 14.91 -1.84 -16.50
CA GLU A 28 16.06 -1.26 -17.19
C GLU A 28 17.28 -1.00 -16.27
N TYR A 29 17.04 -0.89 -14.96
CA TYR A 29 18.07 -0.48 -13.98
C TYR A 29 18.63 -1.65 -13.16
N LEU A 30 18.05 -2.86 -13.24
CA LEU A 30 18.44 -4.02 -12.44
C LEU A 30 19.94 -4.33 -12.49
N THR A 31 20.56 -4.26 -13.69
CA THR A 31 22.00 -4.52 -13.85
C THR A 31 22.85 -3.46 -13.15
N LEU A 32 22.46 -2.18 -13.26
CA LEU A 32 23.15 -1.10 -12.57
C LEU A 32 23.04 -1.28 -11.05
N THR A 33 21.85 -1.54 -10.56
CA THR A 33 21.58 -1.74 -9.14
C THR A 33 22.40 -2.89 -8.56
N ARG A 34 22.49 -4.03 -9.28
CA ARG A 34 23.36 -5.15 -8.87
C ARG A 34 24.82 -4.77 -8.83
N ASN A 35 25.30 -4.05 -9.84
CA ASN A 35 26.72 -3.65 -9.93
C ASN A 35 27.12 -2.67 -8.82
N LEU A 36 26.18 -1.89 -8.33
CA LEU A 36 26.36 -0.95 -7.22
C LEU A 36 26.02 -1.56 -5.84
N ALA A 37 25.80 -2.88 -5.78
CA ALA A 37 25.39 -3.59 -4.58
C ALA A 37 24.11 -3.03 -3.93
N GLY A 38 23.21 -2.45 -4.73
CA GLY A 38 21.91 -1.98 -4.30
C GLY A 38 20.91 -3.14 -4.10
N ASN A 39 19.79 -2.84 -3.47
CA ASN A 39 18.72 -3.78 -3.21
C ASN A 39 17.66 -3.70 -4.33
N ILE A 40 17.30 -4.85 -4.90
CA ILE A 40 16.21 -4.97 -5.87
C ILE A 40 15.02 -5.60 -5.18
N ILE A 41 13.87 -4.94 -5.25
CA ILE A 41 12.61 -5.38 -4.66
C ILE A 41 11.61 -5.64 -5.78
N ASP A 42 11.32 -6.92 -6.04
CA ASP A 42 10.22 -7.31 -6.93
C ASP A 42 8.90 -7.06 -6.20
N VAL A 43 8.20 -6.00 -6.59
CA VAL A 43 6.97 -5.56 -5.92
C VAL A 43 5.76 -6.46 -6.20
N GLY A 44 5.86 -7.39 -7.13
CA GLY A 44 4.90 -8.46 -7.35
C GLY A 44 5.18 -9.71 -6.49
N ASN A 45 6.32 -9.75 -5.79
CA ASN A 45 6.70 -10.89 -4.95
C ASN A 45 6.26 -10.68 -3.50
N ALA A 46 5.32 -11.51 -3.05
CA ALA A 46 4.77 -11.46 -1.69
C ALA A 46 5.82 -11.60 -0.56
N LYS A 47 7.00 -12.14 -0.84
CA LYS A 47 8.05 -12.34 0.18
C LYS A 47 8.85 -11.07 0.46
N GLU A 48 9.11 -10.25 -0.55
CA GLU A 48 10.02 -9.11 -0.47
C GLU A 48 9.35 -7.75 -0.62
N GLY A 49 8.27 -7.68 -1.39
CA GLY A 49 7.61 -6.44 -1.78
C GLY A 49 6.21 -6.25 -1.21
N ARG A 50 5.82 -7.04 -0.21
CA ARG A 50 4.47 -6.92 0.34
C ARG A 50 4.29 -5.62 1.11
N ILE A 51 3.23 -4.89 0.76
CA ILE A 51 2.74 -3.75 1.51
C ILE A 51 1.30 -4.03 1.90
N ASN A 52 1.03 -4.05 3.21
CA ASN A 52 -0.33 -4.06 3.72
C ASN A 52 -0.96 -2.68 3.48
N PRO A 53 -2.04 -2.57 2.67
CA PRO A 53 -2.69 -1.28 2.43
C PRO A 53 -3.20 -0.60 3.70
N PHE A 54 -3.50 -1.36 4.74
CA PHE A 54 -4.01 -0.84 6.03
C PHE A 54 -2.90 -0.39 6.99
N HIS A 55 -1.63 -0.55 6.64
CA HIS A 55 -0.52 -0.07 7.46
C HIS A 55 -0.48 1.47 7.45
N ILE A 56 -0.68 2.08 8.62
CA ILE A 56 -0.62 3.52 8.78
C ILE A 56 0.84 3.94 8.99
N TYR A 57 1.38 4.67 8.02
CA TYR A 57 2.71 5.23 8.13
C TYR A 57 2.68 6.60 8.80
N LYS A 58 3.68 6.86 9.63
CA LYS A 58 3.90 8.15 10.28
C LYS A 58 4.06 9.26 9.23
N ILE A 59 3.41 10.40 9.42
CA ILE A 59 3.60 11.59 8.63
C ILE A 59 4.42 12.59 9.43
N LEU A 60 5.42 13.21 8.81
CA LEU A 60 6.14 14.33 9.39
C LEU A 60 5.66 15.65 8.78
N THR A 61 5.68 16.69 9.59
CA THR A 61 5.45 18.08 9.17
C THR A 61 6.71 18.66 8.53
N GLU A 62 6.64 19.85 7.95
CA GLU A 62 7.79 20.51 7.28
C GLU A 62 9.00 20.71 8.19
N ASP A 63 8.77 20.86 9.49
CA ASP A 63 9.81 21.00 10.52
C ASP A 63 10.35 19.67 11.06
N GLY A 64 9.91 18.54 10.49
CA GLY A 64 10.37 17.18 10.84
C GLY A 64 9.71 16.61 12.10
N THR A 65 8.71 17.29 12.69
CA THR A 65 7.96 16.73 13.83
C THR A 65 6.83 15.81 13.35
N PRO A 66 6.41 14.80 14.15
CA PRO A 66 5.26 13.98 13.81
C PRO A 66 4.00 14.83 13.65
N ALA A 67 3.26 14.59 12.57
CA ALA A 67 1.95 15.18 12.38
C ALA A 67 0.96 14.65 13.45
N ASP A 68 -0.07 15.43 13.71
CA ASP A 68 -1.17 15.04 14.58
C ASP A 68 -1.74 13.67 14.17
N PRO A 69 -2.03 12.74 15.09
CA PRO A 69 -2.61 11.43 14.79
C PRO A 69 -3.85 11.51 13.91
N LYS A 70 -4.72 12.49 14.13
CA LYS A 70 -5.93 12.70 13.32
C LYS A 70 -5.59 13.08 11.88
N VAL A 71 -4.58 13.91 11.65
CA VAL A 71 -4.11 14.26 10.31
C VAL A 71 -3.54 13.03 9.62
N THR A 72 -2.73 12.25 10.34
CA THR A 72 -2.13 11.01 9.84
C THR A 72 -3.21 9.99 9.45
N PHE A 73 -4.17 9.74 10.33
CA PHE A 73 -5.26 8.80 10.09
C PHE A 73 -6.14 9.22 8.90
N ASN A 74 -6.59 10.47 8.85
CA ASN A 74 -7.43 10.96 7.76
C ASN A 74 -6.70 10.97 6.41
N THR A 75 -5.40 11.28 6.41
CA THR A 75 -4.58 11.20 5.18
C THR A 75 -4.45 9.75 4.70
N HIS A 76 -4.29 8.82 5.62
CA HIS A 76 -4.26 7.40 5.31
C HIS A 76 -5.60 6.90 4.75
N LEU A 77 -6.74 7.28 5.33
CA LEU A 77 -8.07 6.94 4.81
C LEU A 77 -8.28 7.44 3.38
N LYS A 78 -7.85 8.67 3.06
CA LYS A 78 -7.91 9.20 1.68
C LYS A 78 -7.05 8.38 0.70
N MET A 79 -5.91 7.89 1.15
CA MET A 79 -5.09 6.98 0.35
C MET A 79 -5.83 5.66 0.11
N LEU A 80 -6.47 5.08 1.14
CA LEU A 80 -7.28 3.85 1.00
C LEU A 80 -8.48 4.04 0.08
N GLU A 81 -9.18 5.18 0.14
CA GLU A 81 -10.24 5.52 -0.83
C GLU A 81 -9.71 5.48 -2.28
N SER A 82 -8.52 6.05 -2.51
CA SER A 82 -7.87 6.04 -3.82
C SER A 82 -7.47 4.62 -4.24
N PHE A 83 -6.96 3.83 -3.31
CA PHE A 83 -6.63 2.42 -3.53
C PHE A 83 -7.89 1.62 -3.92
N PHE A 84 -8.98 1.73 -3.17
CA PHE A 84 -10.23 1.02 -3.48
C PHE A 84 -10.83 1.45 -4.81
N LYS A 85 -10.77 2.72 -5.19
CA LYS A 85 -11.19 3.20 -6.52
C LYS A 85 -10.41 2.54 -7.66
N ILE A 86 -9.15 2.21 -7.44
CA ILE A 86 -8.32 1.50 -8.44
C ILE A 86 -8.69 0.02 -8.48
N VAL A 87 -8.68 -0.66 -7.33
CA VAL A 87 -8.81 -2.13 -7.29
C VAL A 87 -10.27 -2.62 -7.41
N LEU A 88 -11.24 -1.75 -7.17
CA LEU A 88 -12.67 -2.01 -7.27
C LEU A 88 -13.34 -1.16 -8.37
N ALA A 89 -12.61 -0.83 -9.44
CA ALA A 89 -13.11 0.04 -10.50
C ALA A 89 -14.43 -0.45 -11.14
N ASP A 90 -14.69 -1.75 -11.09
CA ASP A 90 -15.91 -2.38 -11.62
C ASP A 90 -17.07 -2.46 -10.58
N ALA A 91 -16.81 -2.04 -9.34
CA ALA A 91 -17.82 -2.10 -8.29
C ALA A 91 -18.78 -0.91 -8.33
N PRO A 92 -20.05 -1.09 -7.96
CA PRO A 92 -20.95 0.04 -7.74
C PRO A 92 -20.43 1.02 -6.70
N VAL A 93 -20.70 2.31 -6.90
CA VAL A 93 -20.22 3.37 -5.99
C VAL A 93 -20.69 3.14 -4.55
N ASP A 94 -21.96 2.74 -4.38
CA ASP A 94 -22.54 2.47 -3.04
C ASP A 94 -21.79 1.33 -2.32
N VAL A 95 -21.29 0.34 -3.06
CA VAL A 95 -20.50 -0.76 -2.52
C VAL A 95 -19.10 -0.27 -2.11
N ILE A 96 -18.48 0.63 -2.89
CA ILE A 96 -17.19 1.22 -2.53
C ILE A 96 -17.31 2.06 -1.25
N GLU A 97 -18.37 2.90 -1.16
CA GLU A 97 -18.64 3.70 0.03
C GLU A 97 -18.92 2.83 1.27
N LEU A 98 -19.68 1.73 1.10
CA LEU A 98 -19.88 0.75 2.17
C LEU A 98 -18.54 0.17 2.66
N ILE A 99 -17.66 -0.20 1.75
CA ILE A 99 -16.31 -0.73 2.10
C ILE A 99 -15.49 0.34 2.83
N ASN A 100 -15.49 1.61 2.38
CA ASN A 100 -14.79 2.70 3.05
C ASN A 100 -15.28 2.90 4.51
N ASN A 101 -16.59 2.81 4.74
CA ASN A 101 -17.14 2.90 6.08
C ASN A 101 -16.72 1.70 6.96
N LEU A 102 -16.71 0.49 6.39
CA LEU A 102 -16.27 -0.72 7.09
C LEU A 102 -14.78 -0.68 7.45
N VAL A 103 -13.95 0.00 6.66
CA VAL A 103 -12.54 0.21 6.98
C VAL A 103 -12.37 0.95 8.30
N VAL A 104 -13.08 2.05 8.51
CA VAL A 104 -13.02 2.82 9.76
C VAL A 104 -13.42 1.94 10.94
N GLU A 105 -14.53 1.21 10.81
CA GLU A 105 -15.00 0.30 11.85
C GLU A 105 -14.01 -0.84 12.13
N THR A 106 -13.33 -1.34 11.08
CA THR A 106 -12.29 -2.37 11.25
C THR A 106 -11.14 -1.86 12.08
N TYR A 107 -10.68 -0.62 11.86
CA TYR A 107 -9.67 0.01 12.72
C TYR A 107 -10.16 0.16 14.16
N GLU A 108 -11.39 0.65 14.36
CA GLU A 108 -11.98 0.82 15.70
C GLU A 108 -12.06 -0.50 16.47
N ARG A 109 -12.41 -1.60 15.82
CA ARG A 109 -12.43 -2.95 16.41
C ARG A 109 -11.06 -3.40 16.91
N MET A 110 -9.98 -2.90 16.32
CA MET A 110 -8.61 -3.14 16.76
C MET A 110 -8.08 -2.07 17.74
N GLY A 111 -8.93 -1.14 18.16
CA GLY A 111 -8.55 -0.07 19.09
C GLY A 111 -7.80 1.08 18.41
N ILE A 112 -7.80 1.17 17.08
CA ILE A 112 -7.19 2.24 16.32
C ILE A 112 -8.27 3.26 15.92
N THR A 113 -8.10 4.50 16.39
CA THR A 113 -9.00 5.61 16.09
C THR A 113 -8.22 6.80 15.53
N GLU A 114 -8.91 7.86 15.14
CA GLU A 114 -8.28 9.09 14.67
C GLU A 114 -7.32 9.75 15.69
N ASN A 115 -7.44 9.41 16.96
CA ASN A 115 -6.60 9.96 18.05
C ASN A 115 -5.46 9.00 18.45
N THR A 116 -5.32 7.86 17.77
CA THR A 116 -4.31 6.85 18.10
C THR A 116 -2.99 7.16 17.42
N ASP A 117 -1.92 7.32 18.20
CA ASP A 117 -0.57 7.40 17.64
C ASP A 117 -0.09 6.00 17.26
N CYS A 118 -0.07 5.72 15.97
CA CYS A 118 0.35 4.43 15.40
C CYS A 118 1.86 4.37 15.10
N SER A 119 2.63 5.40 15.40
CA SER A 119 4.04 5.52 14.98
C SER A 119 4.96 4.43 15.51
N ALA A 120 4.60 3.83 16.66
CA ALA A 120 5.37 2.76 17.31
C ALA A 120 4.76 1.37 17.10
N PHE A 121 3.68 1.24 16.33
CA PHE A 121 3.03 -0.06 16.16
C PHE A 121 3.83 -0.94 15.19
N PRO A 122 4.00 -2.22 15.51
CA PRO A 122 4.63 -3.17 14.61
C PRO A 122 3.73 -3.43 13.39
N ALA A 123 4.33 -3.88 12.28
CA ALA A 123 3.63 -4.07 11.01
C ALA A 123 2.47 -5.09 11.07
N ASP A 124 2.52 -6.03 11.99
CA ASP A 124 1.50 -7.06 12.20
C ASP A 124 0.33 -6.61 13.10
N TYR A 125 0.39 -5.39 13.65
CA TYR A 125 -0.70 -4.84 14.45
C TYR A 125 -1.83 -4.23 13.61
N PHE A 126 -1.57 -3.89 12.35
CA PHE A 126 -2.56 -3.26 11.49
C PHE A 126 -3.54 -4.28 10.88
N PRO A 127 -4.81 -3.87 10.63
CA PRO A 127 -5.79 -4.74 10.01
C PRO A 127 -5.31 -5.34 8.69
N LEU A 128 -5.91 -6.43 8.30
CA LEU A 128 -5.76 -7.07 7.00
C LEU A 128 -7.11 -7.08 6.27
N PHE A 129 -7.12 -7.48 5.00
CA PHE A 129 -8.38 -7.71 4.27
C PHE A 129 -9.25 -8.78 4.92
N SER A 130 -8.66 -9.77 5.58
CA SER A 130 -9.39 -10.75 6.36
C SER A 130 -10.18 -10.13 7.51
N ASP A 131 -9.60 -9.13 8.21
CA ASP A 131 -10.28 -8.43 9.30
C ASP A 131 -11.42 -7.55 8.76
N LEU A 132 -11.23 -6.91 7.61
CA LEU A 132 -12.28 -6.14 6.94
C LEU A 132 -13.45 -7.04 6.51
N LEU A 133 -13.16 -8.21 5.95
CA LEU A 133 -14.19 -9.19 5.59
C LEU A 133 -14.93 -9.71 6.83
N GLU A 134 -14.23 -10.00 7.92
CA GLU A 134 -14.82 -10.39 9.20
C GLU A 134 -15.72 -9.29 9.76
N THR A 135 -15.30 -8.03 9.69
CA THR A 135 -16.13 -6.88 10.09
C THR A 135 -17.44 -6.84 9.30
N LEU A 136 -17.38 -7.03 7.99
CA LEU A 136 -18.58 -7.13 7.14
C LEU A 136 -19.49 -8.31 7.56
N GLN A 137 -18.90 -9.49 7.77
CA GLN A 137 -19.65 -10.71 8.09
C GLN A 137 -20.28 -10.67 9.49
N SER A 138 -19.69 -9.93 10.43
CA SER A 138 -20.22 -9.76 11.79
C SER A 138 -21.49 -8.91 11.88
N LYS A 139 -21.87 -8.23 10.78
CA LYS A 139 -23.07 -7.39 10.76
C LYS A 139 -24.35 -8.20 10.88
N ASN A 140 -25.24 -7.76 11.76
CA ASN A 140 -26.59 -8.35 11.85
C ASN A 140 -27.43 -7.92 10.64
N LYS A 141 -27.70 -8.87 9.74
CA LYS A 141 -28.42 -8.64 8.49
C LYS A 141 -29.95 -8.68 8.68
N GLU A 142 -30.47 -9.14 9.83
CA GLU A 142 -31.92 -9.33 10.03
C GLU A 142 -32.70 -8.01 10.03
N SER A 143 -32.12 -6.94 10.55
CA SER A 143 -32.73 -5.61 10.65
C SER A 143 -32.49 -4.71 9.43
N MET A 144 -31.82 -5.20 8.40
CA MET A 144 -31.46 -4.42 7.21
C MET A 144 -32.54 -4.54 6.13
N ASP A 145 -32.69 -3.46 5.35
CA ASP A 145 -33.49 -3.51 4.12
C ASP A 145 -32.81 -4.36 3.03
N GLU A 146 -33.59 -4.75 2.01
CA GLU A 146 -33.13 -5.65 0.97
C GLU A 146 -32.03 -5.02 0.08
N LEU A 147 -32.00 -3.70 -0.08
CA LEU A 147 -30.96 -3.01 -0.83
C LEU A 147 -29.61 -3.10 -0.11
N THR A 148 -29.61 -2.76 1.18
CA THR A 148 -28.43 -2.87 2.03
C THR A 148 -27.89 -4.31 2.08
N LYS A 149 -28.77 -5.30 2.21
CA LYS A 149 -28.37 -6.72 2.16
C LYS A 149 -27.70 -7.10 0.83
N ARG A 150 -28.23 -6.61 -0.28
CA ARG A 150 -27.65 -6.83 -1.61
C ARG A 150 -26.26 -6.21 -1.72
N ASP A 151 -26.11 -4.98 -1.27
CA ASP A 151 -24.84 -4.26 -1.35
C ASP A 151 -23.76 -4.91 -0.45
N MET A 152 -24.16 -5.40 0.73
CA MET A 152 -23.28 -6.19 1.60
C MET A 152 -22.84 -7.52 0.96
N ARG A 153 -23.73 -8.25 0.28
CA ARG A 153 -23.37 -9.45 -0.46
C ARG A 153 -22.40 -9.14 -1.59
N THR A 154 -22.64 -8.05 -2.29
CA THR A 154 -21.74 -7.59 -3.37
C THR A 154 -20.38 -7.21 -2.81
N ALA A 155 -20.31 -6.43 -1.72
CA ALA A 155 -19.06 -6.10 -1.04
C ALA A 155 -18.30 -7.37 -0.61
N GLU A 156 -18.98 -8.35 -0.03
CA GLU A 156 -18.39 -9.63 0.37
C GLU A 156 -17.72 -10.35 -0.81
N LEU A 157 -18.38 -10.41 -1.97
CA LEU A 157 -17.82 -11.01 -3.18
C LEU A 157 -16.57 -10.29 -3.69
N TYR A 158 -16.56 -8.95 -3.63
CA TYR A 158 -15.37 -8.17 -3.99
C TYR A 158 -14.22 -8.39 -2.99
N LEU A 159 -14.48 -8.35 -1.69
CA LEU A 159 -13.47 -8.52 -0.65
C LEU A 159 -12.87 -9.94 -0.65
N GLN A 160 -13.63 -10.95 -1.03
CA GLN A 160 -13.14 -12.32 -1.13
C GLN A 160 -11.92 -12.45 -2.08
N LYS A 161 -11.83 -11.61 -3.11
CA LYS A 161 -10.68 -11.59 -4.03
C LYS A 161 -9.36 -11.26 -3.33
N PHE A 162 -9.42 -10.51 -2.24
CA PHE A 162 -8.26 -10.08 -1.45
C PHE A 162 -7.93 -11.03 -0.30
N VAL A 163 -8.88 -11.85 0.14
CA VAL A 163 -8.69 -12.74 1.30
C VAL A 163 -8.23 -14.14 0.87
N SER A 164 -8.89 -14.72 -0.12
CA SER A 164 -8.59 -16.08 -0.61
C SER A 164 -8.42 -16.17 -2.13
N GLY A 165 -8.55 -15.03 -2.82
CA GLY A 165 -8.41 -14.95 -4.27
C GLY A 165 -7.01 -14.53 -4.72
N ARG A 166 -6.93 -14.13 -5.99
CA ARG A 166 -5.69 -13.80 -6.70
C ARG A 166 -4.86 -12.64 -6.12
N TYR A 167 -5.42 -11.83 -5.23
CA TYR A 167 -4.74 -10.67 -4.62
C TYR A 167 -4.31 -10.92 -3.17
N SER A 168 -4.67 -12.07 -2.58
CA SER A 168 -4.37 -12.38 -1.18
C SER A 168 -2.88 -12.39 -0.88
N ASP A 169 -2.08 -12.94 -1.78
CA ASP A 169 -0.62 -13.04 -1.59
C ASP A 169 0.09 -11.69 -1.57
N ILE A 170 -0.48 -10.69 -2.27
CA ILE A 170 0.15 -9.37 -2.38
C ILE A 170 -0.20 -8.49 -1.18
N TRP A 171 -1.47 -8.50 -0.71
CA TRP A 171 -1.97 -7.49 0.22
C TRP A 171 -2.54 -8.04 1.54
N ASN A 172 -2.89 -9.33 1.64
CA ASN A 172 -3.55 -9.86 2.84
C ASN A 172 -2.56 -10.47 3.84
N ALA A 173 -1.51 -9.74 4.16
CA ALA A 173 -0.59 -10.07 5.24
C ALA A 173 0.22 -8.82 5.64
N PRO A 174 0.92 -8.84 6.79
CA PRO A 174 1.77 -7.73 7.21
C PRO A 174 2.79 -7.31 6.16
N SER A 175 3.14 -6.03 6.14
CA SER A 175 4.16 -5.50 5.23
C SER A 175 5.51 -6.16 5.47
N THR A 176 6.18 -6.56 4.38
CA THR A 176 7.53 -7.14 4.39
C THR A 176 8.57 -6.23 3.75
N LEU A 177 8.14 -5.08 3.22
CA LEU A 177 9.02 -4.14 2.57
C LEU A 177 10.07 -3.61 3.55
N LYS A 178 11.36 -3.77 3.19
CA LYS A 178 12.51 -3.25 3.93
C LYS A 178 13.35 -2.38 3.01
N THR A 179 13.79 -1.25 3.50
CA THR A 179 14.47 -0.22 2.72
C THR A 179 15.72 0.31 3.40
N ASP A 180 16.53 -0.57 3.98
CA ASP A 180 17.75 -0.19 4.70
C ASP A 180 18.93 0.14 3.77
N ALA A 181 18.79 -0.13 2.45
CA ALA A 181 19.86 0.11 1.48
C ALA A 181 19.88 1.55 0.95
N ASP A 182 21.08 2.04 0.63
CA ASP A 182 21.28 3.38 0.05
C ASP A 182 20.85 3.47 -1.42
N LEU A 183 20.79 2.34 -2.13
CA LEU A 183 20.24 2.23 -3.47
C LEU A 183 19.16 1.15 -3.49
N ILE A 184 17.94 1.52 -3.81
CA ILE A 184 16.78 0.63 -3.89
C ILE A 184 16.15 0.75 -5.26
N ASP A 185 15.89 -0.40 -5.87
CA ASP A 185 15.23 -0.51 -7.17
C ASP A 185 13.94 -1.31 -7.00
N PHE A 186 12.80 -0.63 -7.16
CA PHE A 186 11.48 -1.25 -7.16
C PHE A 186 11.15 -1.76 -8.55
N ASP A 187 11.31 -3.06 -8.76
CA ASP A 187 11.01 -3.74 -10.02
C ASP A 187 9.51 -4.04 -10.13
N PHE A 188 8.85 -3.42 -11.10
CA PHE A 188 7.43 -3.61 -11.42
C PHE A 188 7.19 -4.56 -12.60
N GLN A 189 8.25 -5.10 -13.22
CA GLN A 189 8.14 -5.86 -14.47
C GLN A 189 7.17 -7.04 -14.34
N SER A 190 7.23 -7.78 -13.23
CA SER A 190 6.37 -8.93 -12.99
C SER A 190 4.87 -8.57 -12.97
N LEU A 191 4.51 -7.38 -12.49
CA LEU A 191 3.14 -6.88 -12.47
C LEU A 191 2.66 -6.42 -13.85
N PHE A 192 3.49 -5.68 -14.58
CA PHE A 192 3.12 -5.18 -15.91
C PHE A 192 3.10 -6.28 -16.99
N ALA A 193 3.93 -7.31 -16.86
CA ALA A 193 3.97 -8.44 -17.79
C ALA A 193 2.61 -9.16 -17.95
N ASN A 194 1.80 -9.18 -16.91
CA ASN A 194 0.49 -9.84 -16.91
C ASN A 194 -0.64 -8.98 -17.49
N LYS A 195 -0.34 -7.82 -18.09
CA LYS A 195 -1.31 -6.84 -18.63
C LYS A 195 -2.42 -6.43 -17.64
N ASN A 196 -2.22 -6.70 -16.34
CA ASN A 196 -3.13 -6.26 -15.30
C ASN A 196 -2.62 -4.96 -14.66
N ASN A 197 -2.86 -3.84 -15.35
CA ASN A 197 -2.43 -2.54 -14.89
C ASN A 197 -3.08 -2.12 -13.56
N THR A 198 -4.21 -2.71 -13.19
CA THR A 198 -4.92 -2.41 -11.93
C THR A 198 -4.05 -2.70 -10.72
N VAL A 199 -3.46 -3.91 -10.64
CA VAL A 199 -2.58 -4.29 -9.52
C VAL A 199 -1.32 -3.44 -9.53
N ALA A 200 -0.71 -3.22 -10.69
CA ALA A 200 0.49 -2.40 -10.82
C ALA A 200 0.24 -0.95 -10.38
N ASN A 201 -0.88 -0.35 -10.78
CA ASN A 201 -1.24 1.02 -10.40
C ASN A 201 -1.53 1.13 -8.89
N ALA A 202 -2.23 0.15 -8.31
CA ALA A 202 -2.50 0.13 -6.88
C ALA A 202 -1.22 -0.05 -6.06
N GLN A 203 -0.34 -0.94 -6.49
CA GLN A 203 0.96 -1.16 -5.84
C GLN A 203 1.86 0.09 -5.95
N MET A 204 1.85 0.76 -7.10
CA MET A 204 2.57 2.01 -7.29
C MET A 204 2.07 3.10 -6.34
N LEU A 205 0.76 3.24 -6.14
CA LEU A 205 0.19 4.17 -5.17
C LEU A 205 0.71 3.89 -3.74
N LEU A 206 0.72 2.64 -3.32
CA LEU A 206 1.21 2.23 -1.99
C LEU A 206 2.71 2.50 -1.83
N ILE A 207 3.51 2.20 -2.86
CA ILE A 207 4.96 2.42 -2.86
C ILE A 207 5.29 3.91 -2.85
N PHE A 208 4.61 4.74 -3.64
CA PHE A 208 4.79 6.19 -3.57
C PHE A 208 4.52 6.72 -2.17
N ARG A 209 3.47 6.25 -1.54
CA ARG A 209 3.15 6.65 -0.17
C ARG A 209 4.24 6.24 0.82
N PHE A 210 4.76 5.03 0.65
CA PHE A 210 5.87 4.54 1.45
C PHE A 210 7.15 5.37 1.24
N ILE A 211 7.51 5.70 -0.02
CA ILE A 211 8.68 6.51 -0.36
C ILE A 211 8.58 7.92 0.23
N GLU A 212 7.41 8.56 0.15
CA GLU A 212 7.19 9.86 0.78
C GLU A 212 7.56 9.84 2.26
N GLN A 213 7.19 8.78 2.98
CA GLN A 213 7.53 8.61 4.39
C GLN A 213 9.04 8.43 4.61
N GLU A 214 9.69 7.60 3.78
CA GLU A 214 11.13 7.34 3.89
C GLU A 214 11.96 8.59 3.59
N VAL A 215 11.58 9.37 2.59
CA VAL A 215 12.27 10.62 2.22
C VAL A 215 12.12 11.68 3.32
N ILE A 216 10.95 11.79 3.94
CA ILE A 216 10.69 12.73 5.03
C ILE A 216 11.44 12.30 6.30
N ASN A 217 11.47 11.01 6.62
CA ASN A 217 12.17 10.48 7.79
C ASN A 217 13.72 10.58 7.68
N ALA A 218 14.26 10.77 6.48
CA ALA A 218 15.69 10.91 6.23
C ALA A 218 16.21 12.35 6.35
N ARG A 219 15.34 13.34 6.58
CA ARG A 219 15.68 14.75 6.81
C ARG A 219 15.81 15.06 8.29
#